data_2f941719e11dfc079b483598360b933f
#
_entry.id   2f941719e11dfc079b483598360b933f
#
_cell.length_a   1.000
_cell.length_b   1.000
_cell.length_c   1.000
_cell.angle_alpha   90.00
_cell.angle_beta   90.00
_cell.angle_gamma   90.00
#
_symmetry.space_group_name_H-M   'P 1'
#
loop_
_entity.id
_entity.type
_entity.pdbx_description
1 polymer ?
#
loop_
_entity_poly.entity_id
_entity_poly.type
_entity_poly.pdbx_seq_one_letter_code
_entity_poly.pdbx_strand_id
1 'polypeptide(L)'
;ALARWRRGDPSRARGRFVNKLAMLWHYFRVKRLRFQNRAALERYQQKQLGRFAARVLSKSPWFRRYRTLPFGEWPIMDKALMMAHFDEMNTGGLTAADVMACALKSENDRNFTPTVGRYSVGLSSGTSGRRGIFAVSPQEQALWAGAMLAKMLPDGLFAGERVALFLRADNNLYQSVNSRWLSLGFYDLFEPFDALLTRLEAESPSIIVAPAQVLRALALAVQAGALKIAPKKVISVAEVLDAQDSALLKSIFPDVGEVYQATEGFLAATCSHGVLHLNEAFIHVEKEWLDARRFVPVITDFTRTTQPIVRYRLDDVLAVRDTPCACGDPSLALAHIEGRQDDQLLLPDGQGGERVIFGDLCNRALARVLPFTADYRLIQHGAERLTLIVEADDAQRAQAQAALMALFEQQGVARDVLRWTLLAQIPQAPAGAKRRRIVRVRDCA
;
A
#
# COMPACT_ATOMS: atom_id res chain seq x y z
N ALA A 1 15.73 30.14 -17.11
CA ALA A 1 15.88 29.12 -18.14
C ALA A 1 15.00 27.93 -17.72
N LEU A 2 13.83 27.79 -18.34
CA LEU A 2 12.91 26.69 -18.13
C LEU A 2 13.54 25.42 -18.73
N ALA A 3 14.14 24.58 -17.88
CA ALA A 3 14.61 23.28 -18.29
C ALA A 3 13.40 22.45 -18.79
N ARG A 4 13.48 21.99 -20.04
CA ARG A 4 12.44 21.18 -20.69
C ARG A 4 12.25 19.88 -19.93
N TRP A 5 11.15 19.76 -19.22
CA TRP A 5 10.63 18.45 -18.81
C TRP A 5 10.57 17.57 -20.06
N ARG A 6 11.31 16.47 -20.06
CA ARG A 6 11.29 15.54 -21.19
C ARG A 6 9.87 15.03 -21.35
N ARG A 7 9.19 15.52 -22.35
CA ARG A 7 7.96 14.91 -22.88
C ARG A 7 8.38 13.57 -23.45
N GLY A 8 7.82 12.50 -22.91
CA GLY A 8 7.98 11.18 -23.51
C GLY A 8 7.60 11.24 -24.99
N ASP A 9 8.33 10.49 -25.80
CA ASP A 9 8.16 10.41 -27.25
C ASP A 9 6.68 10.15 -27.62
N PRO A 10 6.00 11.04 -28.33
CA PRO A 10 4.58 10.90 -28.64
C PRO A 10 4.28 9.80 -29.67
N SER A 11 5.30 9.14 -30.26
CA SER A 11 5.13 8.11 -31.29
C SER A 11 4.76 6.71 -30.75
N ARG A 12 4.82 6.47 -29.40
CA ARG A 12 4.67 5.13 -28.80
C ARG A 12 3.32 4.79 -28.21
N ALA A 13 2.31 5.65 -28.18
CA ALA A 13 1.08 5.36 -27.45
C ALA A 13 -0.19 5.74 -28.20
N ARG A 14 -0.75 4.84 -28.98
CA ARG A 14 -2.20 4.79 -29.22
C ARG A 14 -2.92 4.01 -28.10
N GLY A 15 -2.53 4.16 -26.83
CA GLY A 15 -3.30 3.77 -25.67
C GLY A 15 -4.45 4.78 -25.46
N ARG A 16 -5.69 4.30 -25.28
CA ARG A 16 -6.83 5.16 -24.97
C ARG A 16 -6.57 5.86 -23.64
N PHE A 17 -6.24 7.16 -23.70
CA PHE A 17 -5.99 8.02 -22.54
C PHE A 17 -7.18 7.98 -21.55
N VAL A 18 -6.87 8.05 -20.26
CA VAL A 18 -7.87 8.33 -19.22
C VAL A 18 -8.65 9.58 -19.64
N ASN A 19 -9.97 9.49 -19.60
CA ASN A 19 -10.80 10.63 -19.92
C ASN A 19 -10.59 11.74 -18.87
N LYS A 20 -9.84 12.79 -19.25
CA LYS A 20 -9.48 13.91 -18.36
C LYS A 20 -10.70 14.58 -17.75
N LEU A 21 -11.78 14.72 -18.52
CA LEU A 21 -13.02 15.32 -18.03
C LEU A 21 -13.68 14.45 -16.96
N ALA A 22 -13.70 13.14 -17.17
CA ALA A 22 -14.21 12.21 -16.17
C ALA A 22 -13.35 12.22 -14.90
N MET A 23 -12.03 12.25 -15.03
CA MET A 23 -11.11 12.37 -13.90
C MET A 23 -11.32 13.68 -13.11
N LEU A 24 -11.44 14.82 -13.79
CA LEU A 24 -11.73 16.11 -13.16
C LEU A 24 -13.09 16.09 -12.45
N TRP A 25 -14.11 15.53 -13.08
CA TRP A 25 -15.42 15.36 -12.45
C TRP A 25 -15.33 14.54 -11.16
N HIS A 26 -14.61 13.42 -11.19
CA HIS A 26 -14.38 12.60 -9.99
C HIS A 26 -13.58 13.34 -8.93
N TYR A 27 -12.55 14.10 -9.31
CA TYR A 27 -11.78 14.93 -8.39
C TYR A 27 -12.68 15.90 -7.62
N PHE A 28 -13.49 16.70 -8.31
CA PHE A 28 -14.39 17.66 -7.66
C PHE A 28 -15.50 16.98 -6.86
N ARG A 29 -16.01 15.86 -7.35
CA ARG A 29 -16.99 15.06 -6.61
C ARG A 29 -16.40 14.60 -5.27
N VAL A 30 -15.19 14.06 -5.26
CA VAL A 30 -14.52 13.57 -4.04
C VAL A 30 -14.19 14.73 -3.10
N LYS A 31 -13.70 15.85 -3.61
CA LYS A 31 -13.44 17.05 -2.79
C LYS A 31 -14.71 17.57 -2.09
N ARG A 32 -15.87 17.39 -2.68
CA ARG A 32 -17.17 17.83 -2.11
C ARG A 32 -17.83 16.78 -1.24
N LEU A 33 -17.40 15.52 -1.33
CA LEU A 33 -18.01 14.45 -0.56
C LEU A 33 -17.63 14.57 0.92
N ARG A 34 -18.64 14.86 1.74
CA ARG A 34 -18.51 15.02 3.19
C ARG A 34 -19.67 14.32 3.87
N PHE A 35 -19.41 13.73 5.03
CA PHE A 35 -20.41 13.09 5.86
C PHE A 35 -20.42 13.76 7.22
N GLN A 36 -21.61 14.08 7.72
CA GLN A 36 -21.77 14.78 9.00
C GLN A 36 -21.39 13.90 10.20
N ASN A 37 -21.63 12.60 10.10
CA ASN A 37 -21.37 11.63 11.15
C ASN A 37 -21.30 10.20 10.60
N ARG A 38 -20.97 9.25 11.45
CA ARG A 38 -20.86 7.82 11.10
C ARG A 38 -22.14 7.27 10.49
N ALA A 39 -23.30 7.57 11.05
CA ALA A 39 -24.58 7.08 10.55
C ALA A 39 -24.90 7.59 9.13
N ALA A 40 -24.48 8.82 8.78
CA ALA A 40 -24.64 9.34 7.43
C ALA A 40 -23.74 8.59 6.42
N LEU A 41 -22.53 8.28 6.81
CA LEU A 41 -21.60 7.47 6.01
C LEU A 41 -22.15 6.03 5.79
N GLU A 42 -22.64 5.41 6.85
CA GLU A 42 -23.20 4.05 6.76
C GLU A 42 -24.44 3.97 5.86
N ARG A 43 -25.37 4.94 5.96
CA ARG A 43 -26.49 5.02 5.02
C ARG A 43 -26.03 5.21 3.57
N TYR A 44 -24.98 6.00 3.36
CA TYR A 44 -24.39 6.15 2.04
C TYR A 44 -23.81 4.82 1.54
N GLN A 45 -23.04 4.11 2.37
CA GLN A 45 -22.47 2.79 2.03
C GLN A 45 -23.55 1.77 1.67
N GLN A 46 -24.60 1.66 2.48
CA GLN A 46 -25.72 0.76 2.19
C GLN A 46 -26.37 1.06 0.83
N LYS A 47 -26.55 2.35 0.52
CA LYS A 47 -27.07 2.77 -0.80
C LYS A 47 -26.09 2.41 -1.94
N GLN A 48 -24.78 2.54 -1.74
CA GLN A 48 -23.79 2.16 -2.76
C GLN A 48 -23.73 0.65 -2.93
N LEU A 49 -23.75 -0.14 -1.85
CA LEU A 49 -23.81 -1.60 -1.89
C LEU A 49 -25.03 -2.09 -2.69
N GLY A 50 -26.21 -1.57 -2.38
CA GLY A 50 -27.44 -1.93 -3.12
C GLY A 50 -27.34 -1.59 -4.61
N ARG A 51 -26.79 -0.42 -4.96
CA ARG A 51 -26.56 -0.04 -6.37
C ARG A 51 -25.52 -0.92 -7.05
N PHE A 52 -24.46 -1.25 -6.34
CA PHE A 52 -23.39 -2.12 -6.83
C PHE A 52 -23.91 -3.52 -7.10
N ALA A 53 -24.66 -4.10 -6.15
CA ALA A 53 -25.32 -5.40 -6.32
C ALA A 53 -26.26 -5.42 -7.52
N ALA A 54 -27.12 -4.40 -7.66
CA ALA A 54 -28.12 -4.36 -8.72
C ALA A 54 -27.52 -4.10 -10.12
N ARG A 55 -26.49 -3.26 -10.24
CA ARG A 55 -25.98 -2.80 -11.54
C ARG A 55 -24.71 -3.49 -12.02
N VAL A 56 -23.89 -4.00 -11.10
CA VAL A 56 -22.59 -4.60 -11.39
C VAL A 56 -22.64 -6.10 -11.12
N LEU A 57 -22.93 -6.51 -9.89
CA LEU A 57 -22.85 -7.91 -9.50
C LEU A 57 -23.88 -8.78 -10.23
N SER A 58 -25.01 -8.20 -10.62
CA SER A 58 -25.99 -8.87 -11.49
C SER A 58 -25.46 -9.29 -12.86
N LYS A 59 -24.37 -8.66 -13.34
CA LYS A 59 -23.72 -8.98 -14.62
C LYS A 59 -22.68 -10.07 -14.51
N SER A 60 -22.16 -10.32 -13.30
CA SER A 60 -21.19 -11.38 -13.04
C SER A 60 -21.90 -12.72 -12.89
N PRO A 61 -21.57 -13.75 -13.67
CA PRO A 61 -22.11 -15.10 -13.51
C PRO A 61 -21.89 -15.65 -12.10
N TRP A 62 -20.73 -15.37 -11.49
CA TRP A 62 -20.41 -15.80 -10.14
C TRP A 62 -21.30 -15.15 -9.08
N PHE A 63 -21.33 -13.82 -9.00
CA PHE A 63 -22.05 -13.11 -7.94
C PHE A 63 -23.57 -13.18 -8.09
N ARG A 64 -24.07 -13.34 -9.30
CA ARG A 64 -25.50 -13.51 -9.55
C ARG A 64 -26.12 -14.72 -8.82
N ARG A 65 -25.31 -15.73 -8.48
CA ARG A 65 -25.76 -16.93 -7.74
C ARG A 65 -26.23 -16.60 -6.32
N TYR A 66 -25.64 -15.54 -5.72
CA TYR A 66 -25.88 -15.15 -4.33
C TYR A 66 -26.93 -14.05 -4.16
N ARG A 67 -27.53 -13.56 -5.24
CA ARG A 67 -28.41 -12.38 -5.22
C ARG A 67 -29.65 -12.49 -4.31
N THR A 68 -30.08 -13.70 -3.97
CA THR A 68 -31.20 -13.97 -3.08
C THR A 68 -30.84 -14.05 -1.62
N LEU A 69 -29.54 -14.09 -1.31
CA LEU A 69 -29.02 -14.13 0.05
C LEU A 69 -28.76 -12.71 0.56
N PRO A 70 -28.89 -12.48 1.86
CA PRO A 70 -28.38 -11.28 2.50
C PRO A 70 -26.89 -11.08 2.18
N PHE A 71 -26.44 -9.85 1.97
CA PHE A 71 -25.05 -9.57 1.56
C PHE A 71 -24.01 -10.14 2.54
N GLY A 72 -24.28 -10.12 3.85
CA GLY A 72 -23.40 -10.68 4.88
C GLY A 72 -23.22 -12.21 4.83
N GLU A 73 -24.08 -12.93 4.09
CA GLU A 73 -24.00 -14.38 3.91
C GLU A 73 -23.27 -14.78 2.62
N TRP A 74 -22.86 -13.81 1.80
CA TRP A 74 -22.08 -14.10 0.60
C TRP A 74 -20.68 -14.64 1.01
N PRO A 75 -20.07 -15.51 0.19
CA PRO A 75 -18.78 -16.09 0.53
C PRO A 75 -17.71 -14.99 0.71
N ILE A 76 -16.84 -15.20 1.68
CA ILE A 76 -15.62 -14.42 1.81
C ILE A 76 -14.66 -14.89 0.72
N MET A 77 -14.16 -13.92 -0.03
CA MET A 77 -13.25 -14.14 -1.14
C MET A 77 -11.80 -14.00 -0.67
N ASP A 78 -10.93 -14.77 -1.25
CA ASP A 78 -9.49 -14.60 -1.16
C ASP A 78 -8.85 -14.62 -2.56
N LYS A 79 -7.54 -14.49 -2.62
CA LYS A 79 -6.80 -14.51 -3.88
C LYS A 79 -6.95 -15.84 -4.63
N ALA A 80 -6.94 -16.96 -3.91
CA ALA A 80 -7.02 -18.28 -4.52
C ALA A 80 -8.38 -18.49 -5.19
N LEU A 81 -9.46 -18.18 -4.47
CA LEU A 81 -10.82 -18.29 -4.98
C LEU A 81 -11.07 -17.31 -6.13
N MET A 82 -10.57 -16.06 -6.01
CA MET A 82 -10.68 -15.09 -7.09
C MET A 82 -9.95 -15.55 -8.36
N MET A 83 -8.76 -16.12 -8.24
CA MET A 83 -8.01 -16.62 -9.39
C MET A 83 -8.66 -17.86 -10.02
N ALA A 84 -9.21 -18.76 -9.20
CA ALA A 84 -9.89 -19.97 -9.68
C ALA A 84 -11.17 -19.66 -10.48
N HIS A 85 -11.85 -18.54 -10.17
CA HIS A 85 -13.12 -18.17 -10.76
C HIS A 85 -13.12 -16.80 -11.45
N PHE A 86 -11.94 -16.28 -11.81
CA PHE A 86 -11.80 -14.96 -12.43
C PHE A 86 -12.70 -14.75 -13.63
N ASP A 87 -12.81 -15.77 -14.51
CA ASP A 87 -13.58 -15.70 -15.76
C ASP A 87 -15.07 -15.49 -15.49
N GLU A 88 -15.59 -16.10 -14.42
CA GLU A 88 -17.00 -15.98 -14.02
C GLU A 88 -17.26 -14.73 -13.16
N MET A 89 -16.24 -14.24 -12.44
CA MET A 89 -16.38 -13.11 -11.52
C MET A 89 -16.35 -11.77 -12.23
N ASN A 90 -15.54 -11.61 -13.28
CA ASN A 90 -15.43 -10.33 -13.96
C ASN A 90 -16.68 -10.07 -14.82
N THR A 91 -16.95 -8.78 -15.08
CA THR A 91 -18.07 -8.33 -15.90
C THR A 91 -17.64 -7.95 -17.32
N GLY A 92 -16.35 -8.05 -17.60
CA GLY A 92 -15.74 -7.64 -18.87
C GLY A 92 -15.63 -8.75 -19.91
N GLY A 93 -15.98 -9.99 -19.56
CA GLY A 93 -15.81 -11.16 -20.43
C GLY A 93 -14.34 -11.51 -20.66
N LEU A 94 -13.48 -11.23 -19.67
CA LEU A 94 -12.06 -11.52 -19.72
C LEU A 94 -11.76 -12.93 -19.22
N THR A 95 -10.74 -13.57 -19.79
CA THR A 95 -10.23 -14.85 -19.28
C THR A 95 -8.96 -14.62 -18.44
N ALA A 96 -8.77 -15.40 -17.39
CA ALA A 96 -7.56 -15.37 -16.58
C ALA A 96 -6.31 -15.64 -17.42
N ALA A 97 -6.42 -16.54 -18.42
CA ALA A 97 -5.33 -16.89 -19.31
C ALA A 97 -4.86 -15.68 -20.15
N ASP A 98 -5.78 -14.97 -20.80
CA ASP A 98 -5.45 -13.80 -21.63
C ASP A 98 -4.86 -12.66 -20.81
N VAL A 99 -5.46 -12.39 -19.63
CA VAL A 99 -4.98 -11.34 -18.73
C VAL A 99 -3.59 -11.67 -18.18
N MET A 100 -3.36 -12.92 -17.77
CA MET A 100 -2.06 -13.38 -17.27
C MET A 100 -0.98 -13.31 -18.37
N ALA A 101 -1.26 -13.83 -19.56
CA ALA A 101 -0.32 -13.79 -20.68
C ALA A 101 0.07 -12.36 -21.08
N CYS A 102 -0.92 -11.46 -21.16
CA CYS A 102 -0.69 -10.05 -21.46
C CYS A 102 0.14 -9.37 -20.37
N ALA A 103 -0.16 -9.61 -19.11
CA ALA A 103 0.52 -8.99 -17.99
C ALA A 103 1.96 -9.49 -17.82
N LEU A 104 2.23 -10.79 -17.99
CA LEU A 104 3.59 -11.38 -18.00
C LEU A 104 4.44 -10.84 -19.15
N LYS A 105 3.87 -10.78 -20.35
CA LYS A 105 4.56 -10.20 -21.51
C LYS A 105 4.93 -8.74 -21.23
N SER A 106 4.02 -7.97 -20.65
CA SER A 106 4.25 -6.57 -20.31
C SER A 106 5.39 -6.38 -19.31
N GLU A 107 5.51 -7.24 -18.29
CA GLU A 107 6.65 -7.21 -17.36
C GLU A 107 7.98 -7.46 -18.08
N ASN A 108 8.03 -8.52 -18.92
CA ASN A 108 9.25 -8.89 -19.64
C ASN A 108 9.69 -7.81 -20.63
N ASP A 109 8.74 -7.23 -21.35
CA ASP A 109 9.00 -6.19 -22.37
C ASP A 109 9.12 -4.80 -21.76
N ARG A 110 8.96 -4.65 -20.43
CA ARG A 110 8.82 -3.35 -19.72
C ARG A 110 7.81 -2.42 -20.40
N ASN A 111 6.74 -2.99 -20.93
CA ASN A 111 5.63 -2.24 -21.49
C ASN A 111 4.62 -1.93 -20.38
N PHE A 112 4.61 -0.71 -19.88
CA PHE A 112 3.78 -0.28 -18.75
C PHE A 112 2.31 0.01 -19.11
N THR A 113 1.86 -0.43 -20.28
CA THR A 113 0.50 -0.17 -20.77
C THR A 113 -0.22 -1.42 -21.28
N PRO A 114 -0.14 -2.55 -20.55
CA PRO A 114 -0.79 -3.77 -20.99
C PRO A 114 -2.30 -3.62 -21.02
N THR A 115 -2.91 -4.04 -22.12
CA THR A 115 -4.36 -4.02 -22.28
C THR A 115 -4.87 -5.32 -22.92
N VAL A 116 -6.00 -5.81 -22.40
CA VAL A 116 -6.81 -6.83 -23.06
C VAL A 116 -8.12 -6.16 -23.50
N GLY A 117 -8.30 -6.02 -24.78
CA GLY A 117 -9.38 -5.18 -25.33
C GLY A 117 -9.26 -3.74 -24.87
N ARG A 118 -10.26 -3.24 -24.16
CA ARG A 118 -10.28 -1.88 -23.58
C ARG A 118 -9.81 -1.79 -22.13
N TYR A 119 -9.51 -2.90 -21.50
CA TYR A 119 -9.19 -2.99 -20.08
C TYR A 119 -7.68 -2.97 -19.86
N SER A 120 -7.21 -2.13 -18.96
CA SER A 120 -5.84 -2.21 -18.48
C SER A 120 -5.72 -3.39 -17.52
N VAL A 121 -4.66 -4.14 -17.68
CA VAL A 121 -4.42 -5.36 -16.92
C VAL A 121 -3.04 -5.31 -16.25
N GLY A 122 -2.83 -6.16 -15.25
CA GLY A 122 -1.53 -6.26 -14.60
C GLY A 122 -1.49 -7.36 -13.55
N LEU A 123 -0.32 -7.50 -12.92
CA LEU A 123 -0.06 -8.48 -11.88
C LEU A 123 0.00 -7.85 -10.50
N SER A 124 -0.47 -8.56 -9.48
CA SER A 124 -0.20 -8.21 -8.10
C SER A 124 1.27 -8.51 -7.75
N SER A 125 1.80 -7.86 -6.72
CA SER A 125 3.22 -7.99 -6.32
C SER A 125 3.67 -9.40 -5.91
N GLY A 126 2.74 -10.34 -5.74
CA GLY A 126 3.05 -11.76 -5.51
C GLY A 126 3.81 -12.09 -4.23
N THR A 127 3.78 -11.22 -3.21
CA THR A 127 4.52 -11.38 -1.96
C THR A 127 4.13 -12.62 -1.14
N SER A 128 2.97 -13.23 -1.43
CA SER A 128 2.50 -14.49 -0.84
C SER A 128 2.82 -15.74 -1.70
N GLY A 129 3.79 -15.64 -2.64
CA GLY A 129 4.18 -16.75 -3.52
C GLY A 129 3.25 -17.01 -4.70
N ARG A 130 2.02 -16.49 -4.71
CA ARG A 130 1.07 -16.59 -5.82
C ARG A 130 0.73 -15.20 -6.36
N ARG A 131 0.98 -14.97 -7.66
CA ARG A 131 0.62 -13.72 -8.32
C ARG A 131 -0.87 -13.73 -8.68
N GLY A 132 -1.57 -12.66 -8.32
CA GLY A 132 -2.92 -12.40 -8.80
C GLY A 132 -2.88 -11.50 -10.03
N ILE A 133 -3.96 -11.52 -10.80
CA ILE A 133 -4.19 -10.60 -11.92
C ILE A 133 -5.19 -9.53 -11.53
N PHE A 134 -5.13 -8.39 -12.20
CA PHE A 134 -6.19 -7.37 -12.11
C PHE A 134 -6.55 -6.84 -13.49
N ALA A 135 -7.80 -6.40 -13.61
CA ALA A 135 -8.31 -5.73 -14.79
C ALA A 135 -9.18 -4.53 -14.38
N VAL A 136 -8.97 -3.40 -15.05
CA VAL A 136 -9.70 -2.15 -14.80
C VAL A 136 -10.09 -1.47 -16.10
N SER A 137 -11.30 -0.88 -16.15
CA SER A 137 -11.77 -0.09 -17.28
C SER A 137 -11.20 1.33 -17.25
N PRO A 138 -11.24 2.08 -18.37
CA PRO A 138 -10.88 3.49 -18.39
C PRO A 138 -11.70 4.37 -17.43
N GLN A 139 -12.96 4.00 -17.17
CA GLN A 139 -13.82 4.70 -16.22
C GLN A 139 -13.36 4.50 -14.77
N GLU A 140 -13.00 3.27 -14.40
CA GLU A 140 -12.42 2.96 -13.08
C GLU A 140 -11.09 3.67 -12.87
N GLN A 141 -10.25 3.72 -13.90
CA GLN A 141 -8.99 4.48 -13.84
C GLN A 141 -9.23 5.98 -13.64
N ALA A 142 -10.20 6.57 -14.33
CA ALA A 142 -10.54 8.00 -14.18
C ALA A 142 -11.06 8.30 -12.77
N LEU A 143 -11.88 7.41 -12.20
CA LEU A 143 -12.37 7.53 -10.83
C LEU A 143 -11.21 7.43 -9.82
N TRP A 144 -10.39 6.41 -9.95
CA TRP A 144 -9.22 6.20 -9.10
C TRP A 144 -8.27 7.40 -9.14
N ALA A 145 -7.93 7.89 -10.34
CA ALA A 145 -7.05 9.05 -10.51
C ALA A 145 -7.64 10.31 -9.87
N GLY A 146 -8.92 10.59 -10.11
CA GLY A 146 -9.61 11.72 -9.50
C GLY A 146 -9.66 11.64 -7.98
N ALA A 147 -9.92 10.45 -7.42
CA ALA A 147 -9.94 10.22 -5.97
C ALA A 147 -8.54 10.38 -5.35
N MET A 148 -7.52 9.82 -5.98
CA MET A 148 -6.12 9.93 -5.56
C MET A 148 -5.68 11.40 -5.50
N LEU A 149 -5.84 12.14 -6.60
CA LEU A 149 -5.50 13.56 -6.65
C LEU A 149 -6.27 14.37 -5.61
N ALA A 150 -7.56 14.08 -5.39
CA ALA A 150 -8.36 14.78 -4.39
C ALA A 150 -7.88 14.57 -2.95
N LYS A 151 -7.30 13.42 -2.66
CA LYS A 151 -6.79 13.06 -1.32
C LYS A 151 -5.32 13.46 -1.13
N MET A 152 -4.48 13.39 -2.18
CA MET A 152 -3.04 13.55 -2.07
C MET A 152 -2.55 14.99 -2.22
N LEU A 153 -3.21 15.82 -3.07
CA LEU A 153 -2.77 17.17 -3.32
C LEU A 153 -3.16 18.11 -2.16
N PRO A 154 -2.19 18.70 -1.43
CA PRO A 154 -2.48 19.58 -0.29
C PRO A 154 -3.22 20.86 -0.73
N ASP A 155 -2.69 21.56 -1.72
CA ASP A 155 -3.18 22.86 -2.20
C ASP A 155 -4.15 22.74 -3.38
N GLY A 156 -4.47 21.50 -3.78
CA GLY A 156 -5.41 21.22 -4.85
C GLY A 156 -4.78 21.13 -6.23
N LEU A 157 -5.63 20.85 -7.23
CA LEU A 157 -5.20 20.49 -8.59
C LEU A 157 -4.54 21.64 -9.37
N PHE A 158 -4.82 22.90 -9.00
CA PHE A 158 -4.40 24.09 -9.74
C PHE A 158 -3.25 24.85 -9.06
N ALA A 159 -2.63 24.26 -8.04
CA ALA A 159 -1.55 24.91 -7.29
C ALA A 159 -0.17 24.87 -7.96
N GLY A 160 -0.06 24.28 -9.14
CA GLY A 160 1.23 24.19 -9.86
C GLY A 160 2.16 23.11 -9.32
N GLU A 161 1.60 22.04 -8.75
CA GLU A 161 2.38 21.00 -8.07
C GLU A 161 3.24 20.19 -9.05
N ARG A 162 4.47 19.91 -8.63
CA ARG A 162 5.42 19.00 -9.30
C ARG A 162 5.59 17.77 -8.41
N VAL A 163 5.12 16.64 -8.89
CA VAL A 163 5.11 15.38 -8.14
C VAL A 163 6.17 14.44 -8.70
N ALA A 164 7.11 14.03 -7.88
CA ALA A 164 8.04 12.94 -8.18
C ALA A 164 7.45 11.61 -7.72
N LEU A 165 7.28 10.68 -8.64
CA LEU A 165 6.74 9.34 -8.38
C LEU A 165 7.85 8.29 -8.49
N PHE A 166 8.29 7.75 -7.38
CA PHE A 166 9.26 6.65 -7.33
C PHE A 166 8.52 5.32 -7.37
N LEU A 167 8.51 4.67 -8.52
CA LEU A 167 7.83 3.40 -8.74
C LEU A 167 8.70 2.45 -9.55
N ARG A 168 8.34 1.16 -9.54
CA ARG A 168 9.02 0.10 -10.33
C ARG A 168 8.54 0.02 -11.76
N ALA A 169 7.38 0.57 -12.04
CA ALA A 169 6.75 0.57 -13.34
C ALA A 169 6.02 1.88 -13.56
N ASP A 170 6.22 2.50 -14.70
CA ASP A 170 5.41 3.63 -15.15
C ASP A 170 3.98 3.15 -15.45
N ASN A 171 3.05 4.07 -15.48
CA ASN A 171 1.69 3.80 -15.88
C ASN A 171 1.19 4.97 -16.72
N ASN A 172 0.54 4.69 -17.84
CA ASN A 172 -0.11 5.69 -18.69
C ASN A 172 -1.03 6.65 -17.93
N LEU A 173 -1.54 6.20 -16.78
CA LEU A 173 -2.36 7.02 -15.91
C LEU A 173 -1.61 8.29 -15.47
N TYR A 174 -0.35 8.15 -15.04
CA TYR A 174 0.45 9.27 -14.55
C TYR A 174 0.75 10.29 -15.67
N GLN A 175 1.08 9.81 -16.87
CA GLN A 175 1.33 10.68 -18.01
C GLN A 175 0.06 11.42 -18.48
N SER A 176 -1.11 10.78 -18.35
CA SER A 176 -2.39 11.37 -18.77
C SER A 176 -2.86 12.54 -17.91
N VAL A 177 -2.34 12.68 -16.68
CA VAL A 177 -2.71 13.73 -15.72
C VAL A 177 -1.90 15.01 -15.90
N ASN A 178 -0.77 14.96 -16.61
CA ASN A 178 0.09 16.10 -16.83
C ASN A 178 -0.64 17.28 -17.49
N SER A 179 -0.48 18.46 -16.89
CA SER A 179 -1.07 19.72 -17.32
C SER A 179 -0.13 20.89 -16.98
N ARG A 180 -0.51 22.11 -17.31
CA ARG A 180 0.26 23.30 -16.87
C ARG A 180 0.24 23.52 -15.36
N TRP A 181 -0.71 22.90 -14.65
CA TRP A 181 -0.96 23.07 -13.21
C TRP A 181 -0.48 21.89 -12.36
N LEU A 182 -0.25 20.76 -12.98
CA LEU A 182 0.22 19.55 -12.33
C LEU A 182 1.15 18.82 -13.26
N SER A 183 2.35 18.54 -12.81
CA SER A 183 3.31 17.69 -13.51
C SER A 183 3.67 16.47 -12.66
N LEU A 184 3.65 15.30 -13.28
CA LEU A 184 4.07 14.05 -12.68
C LEU A 184 5.35 13.57 -13.36
N GLY A 185 6.44 13.47 -12.61
CA GLY A 185 7.71 12.91 -13.04
C GLY A 185 7.84 11.47 -12.52
N PHE A 186 8.09 10.53 -13.42
CA PHE A 186 8.36 9.14 -13.05
C PHE A 186 9.85 8.96 -12.79
N TYR A 187 10.17 8.37 -11.64
CA TYR A 187 11.50 7.99 -11.18
C TYR A 187 11.56 6.47 -11.10
N ASP A 188 12.26 5.86 -12.04
CA ASP A 188 12.34 4.40 -12.15
C ASP A 188 13.28 3.84 -11.08
N LEU A 189 12.75 3.04 -10.16
CA LEU A 189 13.55 2.43 -9.08
C LEU A 189 14.58 1.40 -9.56
N PHE A 190 14.65 1.13 -10.85
CA PHE A 190 15.72 0.33 -11.46
C PHE A 190 16.89 1.17 -11.99
N GLU A 191 16.76 2.51 -12.00
CA GLU A 191 17.88 3.41 -12.29
C GLU A 191 18.84 3.51 -11.08
N PRO A 192 20.14 3.82 -11.31
CA PRO A 192 21.08 4.07 -10.21
C PRO A 192 20.58 5.17 -9.28
N PHE A 193 20.62 4.93 -7.97
CA PHE A 193 20.03 5.84 -7.00
C PHE A 193 20.66 7.25 -7.05
N ASP A 194 21.99 7.35 -7.23
CA ASP A 194 22.70 8.64 -7.35
C ASP A 194 22.22 9.48 -8.55
N ALA A 195 21.88 8.81 -9.67
CA ALA A 195 21.31 9.49 -10.82
C ALA A 195 19.91 10.03 -10.50
N LEU A 196 19.10 9.27 -9.74
CA LEU A 196 17.80 9.71 -9.26
C LEU A 196 17.91 10.89 -8.30
N LEU A 197 18.90 10.91 -7.38
CA LEU A 197 19.15 12.04 -6.48
C LEU A 197 19.51 13.30 -7.25
N THR A 198 20.46 13.23 -8.19
CA THR A 198 20.86 14.35 -9.03
C THR A 198 19.67 14.94 -9.80
N ARG A 199 18.85 14.09 -10.38
CA ARG A 199 17.66 14.49 -11.09
C ARG A 199 16.62 15.12 -10.17
N LEU A 200 16.41 14.55 -8.97
CA LEU A 200 15.46 15.04 -7.98
C LEU A 200 15.82 16.44 -7.50
N GLU A 201 17.10 16.70 -7.25
CA GLU A 201 17.61 18.02 -6.88
C GLU A 201 17.37 19.04 -8.00
N ALA A 202 17.69 18.69 -9.25
CA ALA A 202 17.51 19.56 -10.43
C ALA A 202 16.05 19.87 -10.70
N GLU A 203 15.13 18.90 -10.57
CA GLU A 203 13.70 19.05 -10.82
C GLU A 203 12.95 19.70 -9.64
N SER A 204 13.50 19.62 -8.43
CA SER A 204 12.97 20.27 -7.21
C SER A 204 11.46 20.05 -7.04
N PRO A 205 10.96 18.82 -6.89
CA PRO A 205 9.53 18.55 -6.81
C PRO A 205 8.91 19.13 -5.53
N SER A 206 7.64 19.54 -5.62
CA SER A 206 6.88 20.00 -4.45
C SER A 206 6.28 18.85 -3.64
N ILE A 207 6.08 17.68 -4.28
CA ILE A 207 5.55 16.48 -3.63
C ILE A 207 6.40 15.28 -4.08
N ILE A 208 6.76 14.42 -3.13
CA ILE A 208 7.44 13.16 -3.41
C ILE A 208 6.55 12.00 -2.98
N VAL A 209 6.31 11.06 -3.88
CA VAL A 209 5.55 9.84 -3.62
C VAL A 209 6.48 8.66 -3.85
N ALA A 210 6.77 7.89 -2.80
CA ALA A 210 7.74 6.81 -2.89
C ALA A 210 7.46 5.70 -1.85
N PRO A 211 8.00 4.49 -2.05
CA PRO A 211 8.05 3.48 -1.00
C PRO A 211 8.77 3.97 0.25
N ALA A 212 8.39 3.46 1.43
CA ALA A 212 8.95 3.88 2.71
C ALA A 212 10.48 3.80 2.75
N GLN A 213 11.07 2.72 2.21
CA GLN A 213 12.52 2.56 2.10
C GLN A 213 13.21 3.65 1.26
N VAL A 214 12.57 4.11 0.19
CA VAL A 214 13.10 5.18 -0.67
C VAL A 214 13.01 6.52 0.05
N LEU A 215 11.87 6.83 0.69
CA LEU A 215 11.71 8.05 1.49
C LEU A 215 12.75 8.10 2.64
N ARG A 216 13.00 6.96 3.29
CA ARG A 216 14.06 6.85 4.29
C ARG A 216 15.43 7.21 3.70
N ALA A 217 15.81 6.62 2.55
CA ALA A 217 17.07 6.90 1.89
C ALA A 217 17.19 8.38 1.49
N LEU A 218 16.12 8.99 0.98
CA LEU A 218 16.08 10.43 0.69
C LEU A 218 16.25 11.27 1.95
N ALA A 219 15.58 10.92 3.06
CA ALA A 219 15.69 11.64 4.32
C ALA A 219 17.12 11.59 4.88
N LEU A 220 17.77 10.41 4.84
CA LEU A 220 19.17 10.26 5.26
C LEU A 220 20.13 11.07 4.36
N ALA A 221 19.90 11.10 3.04
CA ALA A 221 20.69 11.91 2.13
C ALA A 221 20.53 13.42 2.39
N VAL A 222 19.32 13.88 2.72
CA VAL A 222 19.07 15.28 3.15
C VAL A 222 19.78 15.57 4.46
N GLN A 223 19.66 14.68 5.45
CA GLN A 223 20.30 14.84 6.77
C GLN A 223 21.84 14.90 6.65
N ALA A 224 22.42 14.10 5.77
CA ALA A 224 23.85 14.10 5.48
C ALA A 224 24.31 15.29 4.61
N GLY A 225 23.41 16.14 4.14
CA GLY A 225 23.72 17.25 3.22
C GLY A 225 24.07 16.83 1.79
N ALA A 226 23.90 15.55 1.46
CA ALA A 226 24.15 14.98 0.13
C ALA A 226 23.03 15.25 -0.87
N LEU A 227 21.84 15.65 -0.39
CA LEU A 227 20.68 15.99 -1.21
C LEU A 227 20.03 17.29 -0.70
N LYS A 228 19.84 18.27 -1.59
CA LYS A 228 19.25 19.57 -1.26
C LYS A 228 17.87 19.73 -1.90
N ILE A 229 16.86 19.27 -1.19
CA ILE A 229 15.46 19.35 -1.61
C ILE A 229 14.58 19.90 -0.46
N ALA A 230 13.46 20.53 -0.82
CA ALA A 230 12.50 21.06 0.14
C ALA A 230 11.06 20.81 -0.37
N PRO A 231 10.62 19.56 -0.44
CA PRO A 231 9.25 19.24 -0.83
C PRO A 231 8.26 19.74 0.25
N LYS A 232 7.07 20.21 -0.17
CA LYS A 232 5.97 20.55 0.73
C LYS A 232 5.42 19.31 1.44
N LYS A 233 5.46 18.16 0.75
CA LYS A 233 4.88 16.92 1.24
C LYS A 233 5.63 15.71 0.70
N VAL A 234 5.80 14.70 1.55
CA VAL A 234 6.20 13.35 1.13
C VAL A 234 5.10 12.35 1.45
N ILE A 235 4.90 11.36 0.58
CA ILE A 235 3.82 10.40 0.71
C ILE A 235 4.38 8.99 0.56
N SER A 236 4.26 8.19 1.62
CA SER A 236 4.63 6.79 1.62
C SER A 236 3.57 5.94 0.92
N VAL A 237 4.01 5.07 0.02
CA VAL A 237 3.16 4.15 -0.74
C VAL A 237 3.79 2.76 -0.84
N ALA A 238 2.97 1.76 -1.14
CA ALA A 238 3.38 0.39 -1.49
C ALA A 238 4.06 -0.44 -0.39
N GLU A 239 4.51 0.17 0.68
CA GLU A 239 5.14 -0.47 1.84
C GLU A 239 4.56 0.11 3.12
N VAL A 240 4.65 -0.64 4.22
CA VAL A 240 4.25 -0.14 5.54
C VAL A 240 5.25 0.94 5.97
N LEU A 241 4.73 2.09 6.39
CA LEU A 241 5.51 3.14 7.03
C LEU A 241 5.55 2.86 8.53
N ASP A 242 6.61 2.26 9.01
CA ASP A 242 6.74 1.97 10.44
C ASP A 242 7.01 3.23 11.28
N ALA A 243 6.89 3.10 12.60
CA ALA A 243 7.00 4.21 13.53
C ALA A 243 8.38 4.90 13.49
N GLN A 244 9.45 4.13 13.29
CA GLN A 244 10.81 4.65 13.21
C GLN A 244 11.03 5.47 11.95
N ASP A 245 10.64 4.93 10.79
CA ASP A 245 10.74 5.64 9.51
C ASP A 245 9.81 6.86 9.51
N SER A 246 8.60 6.74 10.06
CA SER A 246 7.68 7.88 10.22
C SER A 246 8.29 9.00 11.06
N ALA A 247 8.97 8.67 12.17
CA ALA A 247 9.64 9.65 13.02
C ALA A 247 10.81 10.33 12.29
N LEU A 248 11.65 9.55 11.59
CA LEU A 248 12.73 10.08 10.76
C LEU A 248 12.19 11.05 9.69
N LEU A 249 11.18 10.63 8.93
CA LEU A 249 10.60 11.47 7.87
C LEU A 249 10.03 12.77 8.42
N LYS A 250 9.32 12.73 9.55
CA LYS A 250 8.74 13.91 10.21
C LYS A 250 9.80 14.85 10.80
N SER A 251 11.00 14.38 11.09
CA SER A 251 12.11 15.25 11.53
C SER A 251 12.76 16.02 10.37
N ILE A 252 12.55 15.57 9.12
CA ILE A 252 13.20 16.14 7.92
C ILE A 252 12.18 16.89 7.04
N PHE A 253 10.97 16.36 6.86
CA PHE A 253 9.98 16.90 5.94
C PHE A 253 8.77 17.49 6.68
N PRO A 254 8.21 18.62 6.19
CA PRO A 254 7.16 19.35 6.90
C PRO A 254 5.81 18.60 6.94
N ASP A 255 5.47 17.82 5.92
CA ASP A 255 4.22 17.03 5.85
C ASP A 255 4.53 15.62 5.34
N VAL A 256 4.18 14.62 6.14
CA VAL A 256 4.38 13.21 5.86
C VAL A 256 3.03 12.53 5.80
N GLY A 257 2.65 12.07 4.62
CA GLY A 257 1.43 11.32 4.38
C GLY A 257 1.70 9.85 4.08
N GLU A 258 0.64 9.07 4.11
CA GLU A 258 0.63 7.66 3.76
C GLU A 258 -0.60 7.35 2.91
N VAL A 259 -0.42 6.47 1.94
CA VAL A 259 -1.50 5.91 1.13
C VAL A 259 -1.47 4.40 1.24
N TYR A 260 -2.55 3.83 1.76
CA TYR A 260 -2.76 2.39 1.73
C TYR A 260 -3.52 2.00 0.48
N GLN A 261 -2.79 1.40 -0.43
CA GLN A 261 -3.31 0.91 -1.70
C GLN A 261 -2.86 -0.53 -1.92
N ALA A 262 -3.81 -1.37 -2.29
CA ALA A 262 -3.58 -2.72 -2.76
C ALA A 262 -4.04 -2.86 -4.22
N THR A 263 -3.78 -4.01 -4.83
CA THR A 263 -4.34 -4.37 -6.15
C THR A 263 -5.87 -4.32 -6.13
N GLU A 264 -6.44 -4.62 -4.97
CA GLU A 264 -7.86 -4.71 -4.70
C GLU A 264 -8.55 -3.34 -4.61
N GLY A 265 -7.81 -2.25 -4.27
CA GLY A 265 -8.42 -0.93 -4.21
C GLY A 265 -7.56 0.15 -3.55
N PHE A 266 -8.08 1.38 -3.56
CA PHE A 266 -7.55 2.53 -2.83
C PHE A 266 -8.18 2.56 -1.44
N LEU A 267 -7.49 1.96 -0.46
CA LEU A 267 -8.08 1.54 0.82
C LEU A 267 -8.06 2.63 1.89
N ALA A 268 -6.98 3.41 1.98
CA ALA A 268 -6.89 4.51 2.94
C ALA A 268 -5.95 5.62 2.45
N ALA A 269 -6.10 6.81 3.03
CA ALA A 269 -5.22 7.94 2.82
C ALA A 269 -5.13 8.81 4.08
N THR A 270 -3.97 9.41 4.28
CA THR A 270 -3.74 10.34 5.38
C THR A 270 -4.51 11.64 5.17
N CYS A 271 -5.21 12.11 6.19
CA CYS A 271 -5.88 13.41 6.22
C CYS A 271 -4.90 14.57 6.49
N SER A 272 -5.38 15.81 6.46
CA SER A 272 -4.59 17.02 6.78
C SER A 272 -4.03 17.08 8.20
N HIS A 273 -4.48 16.19 9.10
CA HIS A 273 -3.98 16.06 10.46
C HIS A 273 -3.00 14.90 10.64
N GLY A 274 -2.49 14.33 9.55
CA GLY A 274 -1.52 13.24 9.57
C GLY A 274 -2.11 11.89 10.03
N VAL A 275 -3.43 11.70 10.02
CA VAL A 275 -4.10 10.47 10.44
C VAL A 275 -4.60 9.70 9.22
N LEU A 276 -4.29 8.42 9.16
CA LEU A 276 -4.73 7.52 8.09
C LEU A 276 -6.20 7.13 8.29
N HIS A 277 -7.06 7.44 7.31
CA HIS A 277 -8.48 7.08 7.31
C HIS A 277 -8.79 6.10 6.20
N LEU A 278 -9.59 5.08 6.49
CA LEU A 278 -10.14 4.21 5.45
C LEU A 278 -11.00 5.00 4.46
N ASN A 279 -10.89 4.68 3.19
CA ASN A 279 -11.66 5.34 2.14
C ASN A 279 -13.10 4.79 2.06
N GLU A 280 -13.82 4.82 3.16
CA GLU A 280 -15.17 4.23 3.31
C GLU A 280 -16.24 4.87 2.42
N ALA A 281 -15.93 5.95 1.73
CA ALA A 281 -16.75 6.49 0.64
C ALA A 281 -16.71 5.63 -0.64
N PHE A 282 -15.71 4.76 -0.78
CA PHE A 282 -15.49 3.89 -1.95
C PHE A 282 -15.56 2.41 -1.61
N ILE A 283 -15.21 2.06 -0.37
CA ILE A 283 -15.16 0.69 0.10
C ILE A 283 -16.06 0.49 1.33
N HIS A 284 -16.63 -0.68 1.44
CA HIS A 284 -17.19 -1.20 2.68
C HIS A 284 -16.19 -2.15 3.32
N VAL A 285 -16.00 -2.05 4.63
CA VAL A 285 -15.03 -2.85 5.37
C VAL A 285 -15.72 -3.59 6.50
N GLU A 286 -15.79 -4.90 6.38
CA GLU A 286 -16.10 -5.82 7.48
C GLU A 286 -14.80 -6.10 8.25
N LYS A 287 -14.87 -6.31 9.55
CA LYS A 287 -13.71 -6.44 10.43
C LYS A 287 -13.69 -7.83 11.05
N GLU A 288 -12.69 -8.62 10.72
CA GLU A 288 -12.38 -9.84 11.47
C GLU A 288 -11.44 -9.47 12.61
N TRP A 289 -12.01 -9.27 13.81
CA TRP A 289 -11.28 -8.83 14.97
C TRP A 289 -10.31 -9.90 15.47
N LEU A 290 -9.04 -9.52 15.65
CA LEU A 290 -8.00 -10.32 16.30
C LEU A 290 -7.97 -10.05 17.80
N ASP A 291 -8.25 -8.81 18.20
CA ASP A 291 -8.40 -8.35 19.58
C ASP A 291 -9.23 -7.05 19.63
N ALA A 292 -9.22 -6.32 20.76
CA ALA A 292 -9.99 -5.10 20.95
C ALA A 292 -9.62 -3.95 19.97
N ARG A 293 -8.45 -4.00 19.32
CA ARG A 293 -7.92 -2.90 18.49
C ARG A 293 -7.49 -3.31 17.09
N ARG A 294 -7.23 -4.59 16.86
CA ARG A 294 -6.67 -5.10 15.61
C ARG A 294 -7.65 -5.98 14.87
N PHE A 295 -7.70 -5.81 13.57
CA PHE A 295 -8.58 -6.59 12.71
C PHE A 295 -7.95 -6.86 11.34
N VAL A 296 -8.38 -7.93 10.71
CA VAL A 296 -8.16 -8.22 9.30
C VAL A 296 -9.33 -7.66 8.51
N PRO A 297 -9.10 -6.80 7.50
CA PRO A 297 -10.19 -6.22 6.74
C PRO A 297 -10.71 -7.19 5.68
N VAL A 298 -12.03 -7.32 5.61
CA VAL A 298 -12.77 -7.93 4.50
C VAL A 298 -13.44 -6.80 3.73
N ILE A 299 -13.00 -6.55 2.51
CA ILE A 299 -13.38 -5.36 1.76
C ILE A 299 -14.36 -5.64 0.63
N THR A 300 -15.24 -4.68 0.37
CA THR A 300 -16.05 -4.61 -0.84
C THR A 300 -15.86 -3.23 -1.47
N ASP A 301 -15.28 -3.18 -2.68
CA ASP A 301 -15.03 -1.93 -3.38
C ASP A 301 -16.13 -1.64 -4.40
N PHE A 302 -16.97 -0.62 -4.13
CA PHE A 302 -18.08 -0.23 -5.01
C PHE A 302 -17.62 0.39 -6.33
N THR A 303 -16.36 0.72 -6.46
CA THR A 303 -15.79 1.37 -7.64
C THR A 303 -15.22 0.37 -8.65
N ARG A 304 -15.01 -0.87 -8.21
CA ARG A 304 -14.48 -1.97 -9.04
C ARG A 304 -15.61 -2.66 -9.79
N THR A 305 -15.84 -2.22 -11.01
CA THR A 305 -16.96 -2.69 -11.84
C THR A 305 -16.59 -3.75 -12.86
N THR A 306 -15.32 -3.77 -13.30
CA THR A 306 -14.78 -4.75 -14.27
C THR A 306 -14.42 -6.07 -13.60
N GLN A 307 -13.60 -5.99 -12.58
CA GLN A 307 -13.27 -7.10 -11.69
C GLN A 307 -13.82 -6.74 -10.29
N PRO A 308 -15.04 -7.11 -9.97
CA PRO A 308 -15.65 -6.79 -8.68
C PRO A 308 -14.84 -7.36 -7.53
N ILE A 309 -14.55 -6.53 -6.55
CA ILE A 309 -13.96 -6.91 -5.28
C ILE A 309 -15.08 -6.92 -4.26
N VAL A 310 -15.50 -8.11 -3.82
CA VAL A 310 -16.66 -8.32 -2.97
C VAL A 310 -16.29 -9.23 -1.82
N ARG A 311 -16.46 -8.75 -0.58
CA ARG A 311 -16.08 -9.48 0.65
C ARG A 311 -14.70 -10.15 0.55
N TYR A 312 -13.75 -9.41 -0.02
CA TYR A 312 -12.39 -9.89 -0.24
C TYR A 312 -11.57 -9.69 1.04
N ARG A 313 -11.12 -10.80 1.61
CA ARG A 313 -10.26 -10.82 2.80
C ARG A 313 -8.84 -10.45 2.40
N LEU A 314 -8.34 -9.37 2.97
CA LEU A 314 -6.94 -8.99 2.83
C LEU A 314 -6.06 -9.77 3.82
N ASP A 315 -4.76 -9.83 3.52
CA ASP A 315 -3.78 -10.44 4.42
C ASP A 315 -3.16 -9.42 5.41
N ASP A 316 -3.59 -8.16 5.33
CA ASP A 316 -3.06 -7.09 6.17
C ASP A 316 -3.78 -7.03 7.52
N VAL A 317 -3.06 -6.64 8.57
CA VAL A 317 -3.61 -6.37 9.89
C VAL A 317 -3.62 -4.86 10.12
N LEU A 318 -4.80 -4.32 10.45
CA LEU A 318 -5.02 -2.92 10.71
C LEU A 318 -5.30 -2.67 12.19
N ALA A 319 -4.69 -1.63 12.75
CA ALA A 319 -4.94 -1.19 14.13
C ALA A 319 -5.83 0.07 14.14
N VAL A 320 -6.92 0.02 14.90
CA VAL A 320 -7.85 1.15 15.06
C VAL A 320 -7.24 2.20 15.98
N ARG A 321 -7.47 3.47 15.67
CA ARG A 321 -7.14 4.59 16.55
C ARG A 321 -8.18 4.72 17.65
N ASP A 322 -7.74 4.88 18.90
CA ASP A 322 -8.63 4.99 20.07
C ASP A 322 -9.39 6.31 20.13
N THR A 323 -8.81 7.39 19.58
CA THR A 323 -9.38 8.73 19.66
C THR A 323 -9.86 9.23 18.31
N PRO A 324 -11.01 9.89 18.22
CA PRO A 324 -11.46 10.53 16.99
C PRO A 324 -10.40 11.47 16.42
N CYS A 325 -10.36 11.60 15.09
CA CYS A 325 -9.46 12.55 14.44
C CYS A 325 -10.07 13.95 14.45
N ALA A 326 -9.24 14.95 14.73
CA ALA A 326 -9.64 16.36 14.70
C ALA A 326 -10.06 16.86 13.30
N CYS A 327 -9.80 16.10 12.22
CA CYS A 327 -10.25 16.46 10.87
C CYS A 327 -11.77 16.36 10.69
N GLY A 328 -12.50 15.71 11.62
CA GLY A 328 -13.95 15.55 11.58
C GLY A 328 -14.49 14.55 10.55
N ASP A 329 -13.62 13.84 9.80
CA ASP A 329 -14.05 12.76 8.89
C ASP A 329 -14.53 11.56 9.71
N PRO A 330 -15.79 11.10 9.56
CA PRO A 330 -16.33 9.98 10.32
C PRO A 330 -15.85 8.61 9.81
N SER A 331 -15.04 8.57 8.76
CA SER A 331 -14.40 7.33 8.28
C SER A 331 -13.44 6.79 9.34
N LEU A 332 -13.33 5.46 9.41
CA LEU A 332 -12.50 4.80 10.40
C LEU A 332 -11.06 5.30 10.34
N ALA A 333 -10.59 5.86 11.46
CA ALA A 333 -9.22 6.27 11.64
C ALA A 333 -8.36 5.10 12.10
N LEU A 334 -7.24 4.89 11.44
CA LEU A 334 -6.26 3.87 11.78
C LEU A 334 -5.12 4.47 12.62
N ALA A 335 -4.64 3.73 13.58
CA ALA A 335 -3.42 4.06 14.29
C ALA A 335 -2.20 3.79 13.40
N HIS A 336 -2.20 2.63 12.74
CA HIS A 336 -1.17 2.20 11.78
C HIS A 336 -1.62 0.92 11.05
N ILE A 337 -0.85 0.54 10.04
CA ILE A 337 -0.90 -0.76 9.38
C ILE A 337 0.21 -1.60 10.00
N GLU A 338 -0.12 -2.74 10.62
CA GLU A 338 0.90 -3.59 11.25
C GLU A 338 1.74 -4.38 10.22
N GLY A 339 1.24 -4.53 9.02
CA GLY A 339 1.79 -5.38 7.99
C GLY A 339 0.91 -6.58 7.72
N ARG A 340 1.48 -7.63 7.16
CA ARG A 340 0.73 -8.83 6.78
C ARG A 340 0.66 -9.83 7.93
N GLN A 341 -0.38 -10.65 7.94
CA GLN A 341 -0.44 -11.80 8.84
C GLN A 341 0.78 -12.72 8.68
N ASP A 342 1.34 -12.82 7.48
CA ASP A 342 2.56 -13.58 7.19
C ASP A 342 3.83 -13.00 7.82
N ASP A 343 3.79 -11.76 8.30
CA ASP A 343 4.90 -11.09 8.99
C ASP A 343 4.84 -11.27 10.51
N GLN A 344 3.90 -12.08 11.01
CA GLN A 344 3.82 -12.48 12.41
C GLN A 344 4.82 -13.59 12.72
N LEU A 345 5.50 -13.46 13.87
CA LEU A 345 6.31 -14.55 14.38
C LEU A 345 5.41 -15.52 15.18
N LEU A 346 5.67 -16.80 15.06
CA LEU A 346 5.06 -17.85 15.87
C LEU A 346 6.14 -18.46 16.76
N LEU A 347 6.16 -18.08 18.03
CA LEU A 347 7.21 -18.46 18.96
C LEU A 347 6.66 -19.39 20.07
N PRO A 348 7.45 -20.35 20.57
CA PRO A 348 6.99 -21.32 21.55
C PRO A 348 6.63 -20.68 22.89
N ASP A 349 5.57 -21.18 23.55
CA ASP A 349 5.15 -20.73 24.89
C ASP A 349 5.74 -21.59 26.05
N GLY A 350 6.53 -22.59 25.71
CA GLY A 350 7.12 -23.50 26.69
C GLY A 350 6.17 -24.57 27.22
N GLN A 351 4.90 -24.56 26.81
CA GLN A 351 3.88 -25.54 27.22
C GLN A 351 3.39 -26.40 26.04
N GLY A 352 4.12 -26.37 24.91
CA GLY A 352 3.78 -27.08 23.69
C GLY A 352 2.86 -26.30 22.75
N GLY A 353 2.54 -25.03 23.08
CA GLY A 353 1.80 -24.10 22.26
C GLY A 353 2.69 -23.03 21.61
N GLU A 354 2.07 -22.17 20.79
CA GLU A 354 2.71 -21.06 20.13
C GLU A 354 2.08 -19.71 20.55
N ARG A 355 2.91 -18.68 20.63
CA ARG A 355 2.52 -17.27 20.78
C ARG A 355 2.67 -16.54 19.47
N VAL A 356 1.63 -15.86 19.07
CA VAL A 356 1.66 -14.96 17.91
C VAL A 356 2.25 -13.64 18.35
N ILE A 357 3.41 -13.28 17.78
CA ILE A 357 4.05 -11.97 18.01
C ILE A 357 3.90 -11.14 16.75
N PHE A 358 3.21 -10.02 16.88
CA PHE A 358 3.01 -9.10 15.76
C PHE A 358 4.26 -8.29 15.47
N GLY A 359 4.56 -8.11 14.18
CA GLY A 359 5.75 -7.40 13.73
C GLY A 359 5.84 -5.96 14.26
N ASP A 360 4.70 -5.28 14.42
CA ASP A 360 4.65 -3.93 15.01
C ASP A 360 5.18 -3.89 16.45
N LEU A 361 4.89 -4.90 17.27
CA LEU A 361 5.44 -4.98 18.63
C LEU A 361 6.98 -5.05 18.60
N CYS A 362 7.52 -5.86 17.69
CA CYS A 362 8.97 -5.95 17.49
C CYS A 362 9.55 -4.63 17.01
N ASN A 363 8.92 -3.99 16.04
CA ASN A 363 9.34 -2.69 15.52
C ASN A 363 9.34 -1.62 16.63
N ARG A 364 8.32 -1.57 17.47
CA ARG A 364 8.26 -0.63 18.62
C ARG A 364 9.32 -0.91 19.67
N ALA A 365 9.60 -2.18 19.98
CA ALA A 365 10.64 -2.54 20.92
C ALA A 365 12.02 -2.08 20.42
N LEU A 366 12.31 -2.33 19.14
CA LEU A 366 13.57 -1.93 18.50
C LEU A 366 13.70 -0.41 18.36
N ALA A 367 12.63 0.30 18.00
CA ALA A 367 12.63 1.76 17.87
C ALA A 367 12.93 2.51 19.18
N ARG A 368 12.77 1.87 20.34
CA ARG A 368 13.11 2.46 21.65
C ARG A 368 14.59 2.44 21.97
N VAL A 369 15.34 1.53 21.35
CA VAL A 369 16.75 1.27 21.69
C VAL A 369 17.70 1.53 20.53
N LEU A 370 17.20 1.57 19.29
CA LEU A 370 18.00 1.84 18.12
C LEU A 370 17.85 3.30 17.67
N PRO A 371 18.92 3.95 17.19
CA PRO A 371 18.82 5.25 16.56
C PRO A 371 17.96 5.17 15.29
N PHE A 372 17.29 6.27 14.92
CA PHE A 372 16.42 6.34 13.73
C PHE A 372 17.17 6.00 12.42
N THR A 373 18.47 6.22 12.41
CA THR A 373 19.34 5.93 11.26
C THR A 373 19.68 4.45 11.10
N ALA A 374 19.61 3.65 12.17
CA ALA A 374 19.90 2.22 12.10
C ALA A 374 18.84 1.47 11.30
N ASP A 375 19.25 0.61 10.40
CA ASP A 375 18.37 -0.35 9.77
C ASP A 375 18.47 -1.72 10.44
N TYR A 376 17.39 -2.49 10.38
CA TYR A 376 17.34 -3.81 11.01
C TYR A 376 16.42 -4.77 10.27
N ARG A 377 16.63 -6.06 10.52
CA ARG A 377 15.75 -7.14 10.09
C ARG A 377 15.70 -8.24 11.13
N LEU A 378 14.51 -8.72 11.46
CA LEU A 378 14.30 -9.90 12.31
C LEU A 378 13.68 -11.01 11.47
N ILE A 379 14.32 -12.16 11.43
CA ILE A 379 13.90 -13.31 10.61
C ILE A 379 13.70 -14.51 11.53
N GLN A 380 12.51 -15.09 11.48
CA GLN A 380 12.24 -16.39 12.13
C GLN A 380 12.45 -17.53 11.13
N HIS A 381 13.27 -18.51 11.53
CA HIS A 381 13.53 -19.75 10.79
C HIS A 381 13.00 -20.94 11.59
N GLY A 382 11.81 -21.42 11.29
CA GLY A 382 11.16 -22.45 12.11
C GLY A 382 10.67 -21.91 13.46
N ALA A 383 10.42 -22.78 14.44
CA ALA A 383 9.81 -22.38 15.70
C ALA A 383 10.74 -21.59 16.65
N GLU A 384 12.02 -21.97 16.74
CA GLU A 384 12.93 -21.50 17.78
C GLU A 384 14.07 -20.60 17.29
N ARG A 385 14.36 -20.59 15.98
CA ARG A 385 15.54 -19.90 15.44
C ARG A 385 15.21 -18.51 14.94
N LEU A 386 15.93 -17.52 15.46
CA LEU A 386 15.79 -16.12 15.09
C LEU A 386 17.12 -15.56 14.61
N THR A 387 17.10 -14.84 13.49
CA THR A 387 18.22 -14.02 13.04
C THR A 387 17.85 -12.56 13.20
N LEU A 388 18.60 -11.84 14.02
CA LEU A 388 18.50 -10.38 14.15
C LEU A 388 19.68 -9.75 13.44
N ILE A 389 19.41 -8.93 12.45
CA ILE A 389 20.37 -8.17 11.68
C ILE A 389 20.18 -6.72 12.04
N VAL A 390 21.22 -6.02 12.50
CA VAL A 390 21.15 -4.59 12.82
C VAL A 390 22.39 -3.91 12.28
N GLU A 391 22.21 -2.92 11.43
CA GLU A 391 23.30 -2.08 10.90
C GLU A 391 23.69 -1.01 11.92
N ALA A 392 24.37 -1.46 12.98
CA ALA A 392 24.81 -0.66 14.09
C ALA A 392 26.04 -1.34 14.77
N ASP A 393 26.55 -0.76 15.83
CA ASP A 393 27.65 -1.33 16.61
C ASP A 393 27.21 -2.56 17.45
N ASP A 394 28.16 -3.26 18.04
CA ASP A 394 27.91 -4.48 18.83
C ASP A 394 27.05 -4.21 20.07
N ALA A 395 27.24 -3.06 20.72
CA ALA A 395 26.46 -2.67 21.90
C ALA A 395 24.99 -2.42 21.54
N GLN A 396 24.75 -1.74 20.44
CA GLN A 396 23.38 -1.50 19.94
C GLN A 396 22.70 -2.79 19.47
N ARG A 397 23.44 -3.71 18.86
CA ARG A 397 22.91 -5.05 18.51
C ARG A 397 22.49 -5.84 19.75
N ALA A 398 23.33 -5.82 20.80
CA ALA A 398 23.01 -6.47 22.05
C ALA A 398 21.79 -5.84 22.75
N GLN A 399 21.67 -4.52 22.75
CA GLN A 399 20.49 -3.80 23.27
C GLN A 399 19.22 -4.14 22.49
N ALA A 400 19.32 -4.22 21.15
CA ALA A 400 18.20 -4.60 20.30
C ALA A 400 17.71 -6.03 20.60
N GLN A 401 18.62 -6.98 20.76
CA GLN A 401 18.29 -8.35 21.19
C GLN A 401 17.63 -8.36 22.56
N ALA A 402 18.19 -7.66 23.55
CA ALA A 402 17.64 -7.58 24.89
C ALA A 402 16.22 -6.98 24.91
N ALA A 403 15.96 -5.95 24.10
CA ALA A 403 14.62 -5.37 23.98
C ALA A 403 13.59 -6.34 23.40
N LEU A 404 13.99 -7.13 22.39
CA LEU A 404 13.12 -8.18 21.84
C LEU A 404 12.90 -9.31 22.85
N MET A 405 13.92 -9.73 23.57
CA MET A 405 13.81 -10.75 24.62
C MET A 405 12.85 -10.33 25.73
N ALA A 406 12.92 -9.08 26.18
CA ALA A 406 12.00 -8.51 27.16
C ALA A 406 10.55 -8.45 26.62
N LEU A 407 10.35 -8.05 25.36
CA LEU A 407 9.05 -8.10 24.70
C LEU A 407 8.50 -9.52 24.67
N PHE A 408 9.29 -10.50 24.25
CA PHE A 408 8.87 -11.89 24.10
C PHE A 408 8.46 -12.48 25.45
N GLU A 409 9.21 -12.18 26.51
CA GLU A 409 8.83 -12.57 27.87
C GLU A 409 7.47 -12.00 28.30
N GLN A 410 7.25 -10.69 28.05
CA GLN A 410 5.96 -10.05 28.33
C GLN A 410 4.80 -10.67 27.56
N GLN A 411 5.08 -11.22 26.37
CA GLN A 411 4.09 -11.92 25.54
C GLN A 411 3.93 -13.40 25.87
N GLY A 412 4.64 -13.91 26.88
CA GLY A 412 4.57 -15.30 27.32
C GLY A 412 5.31 -16.29 26.41
N VAL A 413 6.35 -15.84 25.72
CA VAL A 413 7.23 -16.70 24.93
C VAL A 413 8.29 -17.34 25.83
N ALA A 414 8.58 -18.61 25.63
CA ALA A 414 9.65 -19.34 26.32
C ALA A 414 11.02 -18.91 25.74
N ARG A 415 11.70 -17.99 26.45
CA ARG A 415 12.96 -17.39 25.97
C ARG A 415 14.11 -18.40 25.88
N ASP A 416 14.14 -19.37 26.80
CA ASP A 416 15.26 -20.30 26.96
C ASP A 416 15.44 -21.26 25.80
N VAL A 417 14.38 -21.45 24.99
CA VAL A 417 14.42 -22.29 23.79
C VAL A 417 14.83 -21.51 22.54
N LEU A 418 14.82 -20.17 22.59
CA LEU A 418 15.13 -19.34 21.43
C LEU A 418 16.61 -19.30 21.12
N ARG A 419 16.96 -19.58 19.88
CA ARG A 419 18.34 -19.57 19.34
C ARG A 419 18.52 -18.36 18.44
N TRP A 420 19.45 -17.49 18.83
CA TRP A 420 19.71 -16.24 18.16
C TRP A 420 20.97 -16.31 17.29
N THR A 421 20.85 -15.72 16.09
CA THR A 421 22.00 -15.35 15.26
C THR A 421 21.98 -13.82 15.12
N LEU A 422 23.11 -13.15 15.45
CA LEU A 422 23.26 -11.70 15.32
C LEU A 422 24.16 -11.40 14.15
N LEU A 423 23.73 -10.52 13.26
CA LEU A 423 24.47 -10.08 12.07
C LEU A 423 24.54 -8.56 12.00
N ALA A 424 25.63 -8.04 11.41
CA ALA A 424 25.88 -6.60 11.29
C ALA A 424 25.42 -5.99 9.97
N GLN A 425 25.19 -6.79 8.93
CA GLN A 425 24.89 -6.30 7.59
C GLN A 425 23.65 -6.97 7.04
N ILE A 426 22.71 -6.15 6.57
CA ILE A 426 21.52 -6.62 5.88
C ILE A 426 21.92 -7.03 4.46
N PRO A 427 21.66 -8.29 4.05
CA PRO A 427 21.92 -8.73 2.68
C PRO A 427 21.18 -7.83 1.67
N GLN A 428 21.88 -7.45 0.61
CA GLN A 428 21.27 -6.69 -0.47
C GLN A 428 20.08 -7.45 -1.04
N ALA A 429 18.91 -6.83 -1.01
CA ALA A 429 17.74 -7.40 -1.65
C ALA A 429 17.86 -7.26 -3.18
N PRO A 430 17.30 -8.22 -3.96
CA PRO A 430 17.19 -8.05 -5.41
C PRO A 430 16.53 -6.72 -5.75
N ALA A 431 16.97 -6.10 -6.85
CA ALA A 431 16.39 -4.84 -7.32
C ALA A 431 14.87 -4.96 -7.38
N GLY A 432 14.16 -4.02 -6.76
CA GLY A 432 12.72 -4.02 -6.72
C GLY A 432 12.05 -4.91 -5.66
N ALA A 433 12.78 -5.62 -4.80
CA ALA A 433 12.17 -6.33 -3.67
C ALA A 433 11.58 -5.35 -2.64
N LYS A 434 10.41 -5.67 -2.07
CA LYS A 434 9.85 -4.90 -0.96
C LYS A 434 10.66 -5.16 0.30
N ARG A 435 10.98 -4.10 1.05
CA ARG A 435 11.61 -4.21 2.36
C ARG A 435 10.62 -4.80 3.36
N ARG A 436 11.04 -5.86 4.06
CA ARG A 436 10.30 -6.47 5.16
C ARG A 436 11.25 -6.54 6.35
N ARG A 437 10.95 -5.81 7.41
CA ARG A 437 11.78 -5.79 8.62
C ARG A 437 11.59 -7.02 9.49
N ILE A 438 10.36 -7.51 9.60
CA ILE A 438 10.02 -8.72 10.35
C ILE A 438 9.56 -9.77 9.34
N VAL A 439 10.17 -10.94 9.37
CA VAL A 439 9.93 -12.00 8.38
C VAL A 439 9.89 -13.34 9.08
N ARG A 440 8.85 -14.14 8.81
CA ARG A 440 8.87 -15.57 9.08
C ARG A 440 9.09 -16.33 7.78
N VAL A 441 10.19 -17.08 7.72
CA VAL A 441 10.45 -18.01 6.62
C VAL A 441 9.58 -19.24 6.85
N ARG A 442 8.68 -19.53 5.93
CA ARG A 442 7.94 -20.81 5.94
C ARG A 442 8.85 -21.85 5.30
N ASP A 443 9.08 -22.94 5.99
CA ASP A 443 9.70 -24.09 5.34
C ASP A 443 8.81 -24.49 4.18
N CYS A 444 9.36 -24.50 2.96
CA CYS A 444 8.66 -25.03 1.79
C CYS A 444 8.43 -26.51 2.05
N ALA A 445 7.19 -26.90 2.32
CA ALA A 445 6.78 -28.29 2.35
C ALA A 445 6.74 -28.87 0.94
#